data_eaf6c9f2a6eab33df3ecdfa29a29c303
#
_entry.id   eaf6c9f2a6eab33df3ecdfa29a29c303
#
_cell.length_a   1.000
_cell.length_b   1.000
_cell.length_c   1.000
_cell.angle_alpha   90.00
_cell.angle_beta   90.00
_cell.angle_gamma   90.00
#
_symmetry.space_group_name_H-M   'P 1'
#
loop_
_entity.id
_entity.type
_entity.pdbx_description
1 polymer ?
#
loop_
_entity_poly.entity_id
_entity_poly.type
_entity_poly.pdbx_seq_one_letter_code
_entity_poly.pdbx_strand_id
1 'polypeptide(L)'
;MKLLKSILLVSVLAISSVSAFADSVTNLSVGPLPTSLSYGNSFAAATTGTTFFDAYYFTIPNGSANSVTSSINLDSILGLTNLKARLYAGNVNDTTNSVTSIIENWGTTANFSPSVGITTVVLNPISLLAGSYTLQIKGTVAGQSGGSYAGVLNIASPVPEPESYAMLIAGLGVIGATAKRRIIKQA
;
A
#
# COMPACT_ATOMS: atom_id res chain seq x y z
N MET A 1 31.81 -16.51 -44.81
CA MET A 1 31.74 -15.26 -44.03
C MET A 1 30.33 -14.72 -43.77
N LYS A 2 29.32 -14.91 -44.62
CA LYS A 2 27.94 -14.41 -44.38
C LYS A 2 27.19 -15.18 -43.29
N LEU A 3 27.41 -16.49 -43.17
CA LEU A 3 26.78 -17.33 -42.14
C LEU A 3 27.28 -17.04 -40.72
N LEU A 4 28.55 -16.71 -40.55
CA LEU A 4 29.11 -16.34 -39.23
C LEU A 4 28.54 -15.03 -38.71
N LYS A 5 28.25 -14.06 -39.59
CA LYS A 5 27.64 -12.78 -39.23
C LYS A 5 26.17 -12.95 -38.79
N SER A 6 25.42 -13.87 -39.40
CA SER A 6 24.05 -14.18 -39.05
C SER A 6 23.93 -14.89 -37.70
N ILE A 7 24.87 -15.77 -37.35
CA ILE A 7 24.91 -16.46 -36.05
C ILE A 7 25.24 -15.48 -34.93
N LEU A 8 26.13 -14.51 -35.17
CA LEU A 8 26.43 -13.47 -34.17
C LEU A 8 25.26 -12.54 -33.91
N LEU A 9 24.46 -12.24 -34.93
CA LEU A 9 23.26 -11.38 -34.78
C LEU A 9 22.13 -12.07 -33.98
N VAL A 10 21.95 -13.40 -34.19
CA VAL A 10 20.95 -14.19 -33.45
C VAL A 10 21.36 -14.38 -31.99
N SER A 11 22.64 -14.51 -31.69
CA SER A 11 23.12 -14.64 -30.30
C SER A 11 23.00 -13.34 -29.50
N VAL A 12 23.10 -12.17 -30.16
CA VAL A 12 22.88 -10.87 -29.50
C VAL A 12 21.40 -10.63 -29.20
N LEU A 13 20.47 -11.09 -30.04
CA LEU A 13 19.04 -10.98 -29.75
C LEU A 13 18.56 -11.91 -28.62
N ALA A 14 19.24 -13.04 -28.41
CA ALA A 14 18.88 -13.99 -27.34
C ALA A 14 19.30 -13.50 -25.93
N ILE A 15 20.18 -12.49 -25.83
CA ILE A 15 20.64 -11.95 -24.54
C ILE A 15 19.76 -10.78 -24.08
N SER A 16 18.86 -10.26 -24.90
CA SER A 16 17.97 -9.14 -24.54
C SER A 16 16.66 -9.54 -23.85
N SER A 17 16.47 -10.82 -23.52
CA SER A 17 15.41 -11.24 -22.59
C SER A 17 15.90 -11.11 -21.14
N VAL A 18 16.41 -9.95 -20.77
CA VAL A 18 16.79 -9.68 -19.38
C VAL A 18 15.53 -9.45 -18.57
N SER A 19 15.26 -10.42 -17.72
CA SER A 19 14.65 -10.26 -16.41
C SER A 19 13.60 -9.12 -16.31
N ALA A 20 12.34 -9.50 -16.39
CA ALA A 20 11.33 -8.72 -15.68
C ALA A 20 11.75 -8.66 -14.21
N PHE A 21 12.40 -7.58 -13.81
CA PHE A 21 12.69 -7.34 -12.39
C PHE A 21 11.35 -7.32 -11.66
N ALA A 22 11.29 -8.08 -10.59
CA ALA A 22 10.09 -8.19 -9.81
C ALA A 22 9.82 -6.94 -8.97
N ASP A 23 10.80 -6.05 -8.82
CA ASP A 23 10.69 -4.86 -7.97
C ASP A 23 10.18 -3.66 -8.77
N SER A 24 9.11 -3.02 -8.31
CA SER A 24 8.54 -1.83 -8.93
C SER A 24 8.40 -0.68 -7.95
N VAL A 25 8.44 0.55 -8.49
CA VAL A 25 8.16 1.78 -7.73
C VAL A 25 7.08 2.56 -8.45
N THR A 26 6.00 2.85 -7.74
CA THR A 26 4.85 3.59 -8.26
C THR A 26 4.50 4.75 -7.35
N ASN A 27 4.30 5.94 -7.91
CA ASN A 27 3.79 7.08 -7.17
C ASN A 27 2.26 7.09 -7.24
N LEU A 28 1.61 7.09 -6.09
CA LEU A 28 0.17 7.20 -5.96
C LEU A 28 -0.21 8.67 -5.75
N SER A 29 -1.03 9.20 -6.63
CA SER A 29 -1.53 10.58 -6.50
C SER A 29 -2.72 10.62 -5.55
N VAL A 30 -2.52 11.19 -4.37
CA VAL A 30 -3.57 11.36 -3.36
C VAL A 30 -4.40 12.58 -3.72
N GLY A 31 -5.69 12.38 -3.93
CA GLY A 31 -6.68 13.44 -4.14
C GLY A 31 -7.21 14.03 -2.83
N PRO A 32 -8.31 14.79 -2.91
CA PRO A 32 -9.02 15.24 -1.71
C PRO A 32 -9.43 14.06 -0.82
N LEU A 33 -9.30 14.22 0.50
CA LEU A 33 -9.67 13.19 1.47
C LEU A 33 -11.17 13.22 1.80
N PRO A 34 -11.82 12.08 2.05
CA PRO A 34 -11.27 10.71 2.00
C PRO A 34 -11.07 10.21 0.57
N THR A 35 -10.09 9.34 0.34
CA THR A 35 -9.82 8.77 -0.96
C THR A 35 -9.38 7.30 -0.87
N SER A 36 -9.61 6.55 -1.96
CA SER A 36 -9.16 5.17 -2.11
C SER A 36 -8.33 5.06 -3.39
N LEU A 37 -7.13 4.53 -3.26
CA LEU A 37 -6.15 4.39 -4.33
C LEU A 37 -5.93 2.91 -4.62
N SER A 38 -6.16 2.51 -5.87
CA SER A 38 -5.88 1.14 -6.32
C SER A 38 -4.40 1.00 -6.65
N TYR A 39 -3.84 -0.15 -6.32
CA TYR A 39 -2.47 -0.53 -6.69
C TYR A 39 -2.41 -2.03 -6.99
N GLY A 40 -1.32 -2.47 -7.62
CA GLY A 40 -1.13 -3.88 -7.94
C GLY A 40 0.00 -4.10 -8.93
N ASN A 41 0.38 -5.36 -9.10
CA ASN A 41 1.37 -5.76 -10.08
C ASN A 41 1.08 -7.16 -10.62
N SER A 42 1.63 -7.46 -11.80
CA SER A 42 1.53 -8.75 -12.48
C SER A 42 2.91 -9.23 -12.90
N PHE A 43 3.19 -10.49 -12.64
CA PHE A 43 4.48 -11.13 -12.87
C PHE A 43 4.35 -12.20 -13.96
N ALA A 44 5.28 -12.19 -14.90
CA ALA A 44 5.33 -13.19 -15.97
C ALA A 44 5.91 -14.53 -15.47
N ALA A 45 5.71 -15.59 -16.26
CA ALA A 45 6.27 -16.91 -16.00
C ALA A 45 7.79 -16.93 -15.78
N ALA A 46 8.53 -16.06 -16.49
CA ALA A 46 9.98 -15.94 -16.35
C ALA A 46 10.46 -15.50 -14.95
N THR A 47 9.56 -14.98 -14.11
CA THR A 47 9.87 -14.53 -12.75
C THR A 47 9.52 -15.56 -11.67
N THR A 48 9.07 -16.76 -12.04
CA THR A 48 8.75 -17.84 -11.08
C THR A 48 9.96 -18.16 -10.19
N GLY A 49 9.73 -18.22 -8.89
CA GLY A 49 10.76 -18.41 -7.86
C GLY A 49 11.43 -17.13 -7.38
N THR A 50 11.19 -15.97 -8.02
CA THR A 50 11.77 -14.69 -7.58
C THR A 50 10.95 -14.05 -6.49
N THR A 51 11.63 -13.38 -5.55
CA THR A 51 11.03 -12.52 -4.56
C THR A 51 10.99 -11.09 -5.10
N PHE A 52 9.89 -10.38 -4.89
CA PHE A 52 9.70 -9.00 -5.30
C PHE A 52 9.45 -8.07 -4.10
N PHE A 53 9.78 -6.78 -4.29
CA PHE A 53 9.51 -5.69 -3.36
C PHE A 53 8.95 -4.50 -4.14
N ASP A 54 7.64 -4.37 -4.17
CA ASP A 54 6.98 -3.26 -4.84
C ASP A 54 6.69 -2.14 -3.86
N ALA A 55 7.09 -0.92 -4.19
CA ALA A 55 6.94 0.26 -3.37
C ALA A 55 5.92 1.24 -3.99
N TYR A 56 4.91 1.60 -3.20
CA TYR A 56 3.89 2.58 -3.55
C TYR A 56 4.08 3.83 -2.70
N TYR A 57 4.60 4.89 -3.33
CA TYR A 57 4.86 6.17 -2.66
C TYR A 57 3.62 7.04 -2.67
N PHE A 58 3.30 7.63 -1.54
CA PHE A 58 2.21 8.58 -1.43
C PHE A 58 2.51 9.65 -0.38
N THR A 59 1.92 10.82 -0.55
CA THR A 59 2.05 11.95 0.38
C THR A 59 0.65 12.34 0.83
N ILE A 60 0.47 12.52 2.14
CA ILE A 60 -0.81 12.90 2.71
C ILE A 60 -0.67 14.10 3.65
N PRO A 61 -1.72 14.92 3.82
CA PRO A 61 -1.88 15.74 5.01
C PRO A 61 -2.13 14.82 6.22
N ASN A 62 -2.35 15.39 7.41
CA ASN A 62 -2.77 14.58 8.56
C ASN A 62 -4.00 13.74 8.22
N GLY A 63 -4.02 12.49 8.69
CA GLY A 63 -5.12 11.57 8.39
C GLY A 63 -4.89 10.18 8.96
N SER A 64 -5.60 9.21 8.41
CA SER A 64 -5.36 7.79 8.66
C SER A 64 -5.27 7.02 7.36
N ALA A 65 -4.50 5.95 7.35
CA ALA A 65 -4.37 5.06 6.21
C ALA A 65 -4.56 3.59 6.62
N ASN A 66 -5.15 2.81 5.75
CA ASN A 66 -5.19 1.35 5.82
C ASN A 66 -5.08 0.75 4.43
N SER A 67 -4.70 -0.51 4.32
CA SER A 67 -4.69 -1.19 3.02
C SER A 67 -5.15 -2.63 3.09
N VAL A 68 -5.72 -3.10 1.98
CA VAL A 68 -6.03 -4.50 1.74
C VAL A 68 -5.38 -4.91 0.43
N THR A 69 -4.54 -5.94 0.47
CA THR A 69 -3.86 -6.52 -0.68
C THR A 69 -4.28 -7.97 -0.83
N SER A 70 -4.67 -8.39 -2.03
CA SER A 70 -5.08 -9.76 -2.29
C SER A 70 -4.40 -10.33 -3.53
N SER A 71 -4.13 -11.63 -3.51
CA SER A 71 -3.68 -12.43 -4.66
C SER A 71 -4.57 -13.65 -4.81
N ILE A 72 -4.89 -14.00 -6.04
CA ILE A 72 -5.58 -15.26 -6.37
C ILE A 72 -4.52 -16.27 -6.79
N ASN A 73 -4.52 -17.41 -6.12
CA ASN A 73 -3.62 -18.51 -6.41
C ASN A 73 -4.40 -19.66 -7.08
N LEU A 74 -4.00 -20.01 -8.30
CA LEU A 74 -4.56 -21.11 -9.07
C LEU A 74 -3.57 -22.27 -9.07
N ASP A 75 -3.37 -22.84 -7.89
CA ASP A 75 -2.44 -23.93 -7.63
C ASP A 75 -1.04 -23.64 -8.22
N SER A 76 -0.48 -24.57 -9.02
CA SER A 76 0.83 -24.39 -9.66
C SER A 76 0.84 -23.46 -10.87
N ILE A 77 -0.33 -23.05 -11.38
CA ILE A 77 -0.43 -22.27 -12.64
C ILE A 77 -0.14 -20.80 -12.40
N LEU A 78 -0.89 -20.16 -11.52
CA LEU A 78 -0.74 -18.75 -11.16
C LEU A 78 -0.72 -18.63 -9.63
N GLY A 79 0.20 -17.87 -9.09
CA GLY A 79 0.18 -17.64 -7.66
C GLY A 79 1.35 -16.88 -7.12
N LEU A 80 1.10 -16.30 -5.95
CA LEU A 80 2.09 -15.65 -5.10
C LEU A 80 2.11 -16.34 -3.74
N THR A 81 3.29 -16.54 -3.19
CA THR A 81 3.48 -17.01 -1.81
C THR A 81 4.15 -15.93 -0.98
N ASN A 82 4.06 -16.04 0.34
CA ASN A 82 4.66 -15.08 1.28
C ASN A 82 4.27 -13.63 1.03
N LEU A 83 3.06 -13.39 0.50
CA LEU A 83 2.54 -12.05 0.28
C LEU A 83 2.43 -11.30 1.61
N LYS A 84 3.09 -10.16 1.73
CA LYS A 84 3.13 -9.33 2.93
C LYS A 84 3.11 -7.86 2.53
N ALA A 85 2.58 -7.03 3.42
CA ALA A 85 2.57 -5.58 3.29
C ALA A 85 3.14 -4.92 4.54
N ARG A 86 3.80 -3.77 4.39
CA ARG A 86 4.24 -2.89 5.47
C ARG A 86 4.13 -1.43 5.10
N LEU A 87 4.12 -0.56 6.12
CA LEU A 87 4.06 0.89 5.97
C LEU A 87 5.21 1.54 6.71
N TYR A 88 5.90 2.49 6.08
CA TYR A 88 6.96 3.27 6.70
C TYR A 88 7.04 4.70 6.14
N ALA A 89 7.68 5.60 6.88
CA ALA A 89 7.86 6.98 6.47
C ALA A 89 9.00 7.11 5.45
N GLY A 90 8.82 8.04 4.51
CA GLY A 90 9.76 8.31 3.42
C GLY A 90 9.44 7.56 2.12
N ASN A 91 10.10 7.97 1.04
CA ASN A 91 9.95 7.42 -0.31
C ASN A 91 11.21 6.61 -0.67
N VAL A 92 11.27 5.37 -0.21
CA VAL A 92 12.40 4.46 -0.44
C VAL A 92 11.86 3.06 -0.74
N ASN A 93 12.35 2.40 -1.77
CA ASN A 93 12.08 0.97 -1.95
C ASN A 93 13.16 0.16 -1.20
N ASP A 94 12.81 -0.31 -0.01
CA ASP A 94 13.74 -1.04 0.86
C ASP A 94 13.71 -2.54 0.59
N THR A 95 14.54 -2.98 -0.33
CA THR A 95 14.71 -4.40 -0.68
C THR A 95 15.58 -5.17 0.30
N THR A 96 16.32 -4.48 1.16
CA THR A 96 17.27 -5.07 2.13
C THR A 96 16.74 -5.15 3.55
N ASN A 97 15.53 -4.63 3.78
CA ASN A 97 14.90 -4.55 5.10
C ASN A 97 15.69 -3.68 6.11
N SER A 98 16.26 -2.59 5.61
CA SER A 98 17.15 -1.67 6.36
C SER A 98 16.42 -0.42 6.89
N VAL A 99 15.19 -0.14 6.43
CA VAL A 99 14.40 1.01 6.90
C VAL A 99 14.10 0.89 8.39
N THR A 100 14.36 1.96 9.12
CA THR A 100 14.13 2.07 10.58
C THR A 100 12.86 2.83 10.93
N SER A 101 12.33 3.65 10.00
CA SER A 101 11.12 4.47 10.18
C SER A 101 9.81 3.68 9.95
N ILE A 102 9.76 2.44 10.43
CA ILE A 102 8.60 1.54 10.25
C ILE A 102 7.44 2.04 11.11
N ILE A 103 6.28 2.21 10.50
CA ILE A 103 5.02 2.60 11.14
C ILE A 103 4.19 1.34 11.43
N GLU A 104 4.04 0.48 10.43
CA GLU A 104 3.43 -0.84 10.58
C GLU A 104 4.31 -1.86 9.87
N ASN A 105 4.73 -2.87 10.64
CA ASN A 105 5.63 -3.92 10.15
C ASN A 105 4.86 -4.91 9.24
N TRP A 106 5.56 -5.84 8.66
CA TRP A 106 5.00 -6.85 7.78
C TRP A 106 3.74 -7.48 8.37
N GLY A 107 2.60 -7.20 7.76
CA GLY A 107 1.31 -7.71 8.16
C GLY A 107 1.22 -9.23 8.04
N THR A 108 0.32 -9.82 8.82
CA THR A 108 0.02 -11.26 8.75
C THR A 108 -0.83 -11.57 7.51
N THR A 109 -0.48 -12.65 6.84
CA THR A 109 -1.23 -13.17 5.71
C THR A 109 -2.41 -13.99 6.22
N ALA A 110 -3.62 -13.69 5.76
CA ALA A 110 -4.78 -14.53 5.91
C ALA A 110 -5.07 -15.29 4.60
N ASN A 111 -5.19 -16.60 4.67
CA ASN A 111 -5.59 -17.43 3.53
C ASN A 111 -7.11 -17.65 3.64
N PHE A 112 -7.86 -16.99 2.76
CA PHE A 112 -9.28 -17.20 2.63
C PHE A 112 -9.54 -18.28 1.60
N SER A 113 -10.14 -19.38 2.02
CA SER A 113 -10.49 -20.55 1.20
C SER A 113 -9.29 -21.33 0.64
N PRO A 114 -8.96 -22.47 1.24
CA PRO A 114 -7.93 -23.36 0.71
C PRO A 114 -8.27 -23.97 -0.67
N SER A 115 -9.54 -23.95 -1.07
CA SER A 115 -9.96 -24.48 -2.39
C SER A 115 -9.88 -23.47 -3.53
N VAL A 116 -9.80 -22.18 -3.28
CA VAL A 116 -9.68 -21.13 -4.31
C VAL A 116 -8.37 -20.36 -4.19
N GLY A 117 -7.57 -20.63 -3.15
CA GLY A 117 -6.25 -20.04 -3.01
C GLY A 117 -6.22 -18.52 -2.96
N ILE A 118 -7.15 -17.87 -2.23
CA ILE A 118 -7.09 -16.41 -2.06
C ILE A 118 -6.22 -16.08 -0.85
N THR A 119 -5.15 -15.36 -1.08
CA THR A 119 -4.26 -14.83 -0.06
C THR A 119 -4.52 -13.35 0.11
N THR A 120 -4.80 -12.91 1.34
CA THR A 120 -5.05 -11.49 1.64
C THR A 120 -4.16 -11.01 2.78
N VAL A 121 -3.62 -9.80 2.63
CA VAL A 121 -2.87 -9.08 3.67
C VAL A 121 -3.60 -7.79 3.98
N VAL A 122 -3.79 -7.52 5.25
CA VAL A 122 -4.43 -6.29 5.73
C VAL A 122 -3.44 -5.50 6.57
N LEU A 123 -3.30 -4.22 6.28
CA LEU A 123 -2.74 -3.23 7.18
C LEU A 123 -3.90 -2.48 7.86
N ASN A 124 -3.91 -2.51 9.17
CA ASN A 124 -4.96 -1.89 9.96
C ASN A 124 -4.95 -0.36 9.84
N PRO A 125 -6.07 0.32 10.12
CA PRO A 125 -6.10 1.76 10.14
C PRO A 125 -5.10 2.34 11.15
N ILE A 126 -4.22 3.22 10.68
CA ILE A 126 -3.23 3.90 11.50
C ILE A 126 -3.27 5.41 11.25
N SER A 127 -3.17 6.20 12.31
CA SER A 127 -3.08 7.65 12.21
C SER A 127 -1.71 8.07 11.72
N LEU A 128 -1.68 8.94 10.72
CA LEU A 128 -0.48 9.46 10.08
C LEU A 128 -0.45 10.98 10.13
N LEU A 129 0.71 11.54 10.42
CA LEU A 129 0.96 12.97 10.29
C LEU A 129 1.11 13.35 8.81
N ALA A 130 1.10 14.66 8.54
CA ALA A 130 1.42 15.14 7.19
C ALA A 130 2.84 14.70 6.81
N GLY A 131 2.98 14.07 5.64
CA GLY A 131 4.28 13.55 5.20
C GLY A 131 4.19 12.61 4.03
N SER A 132 5.36 12.11 3.61
CA SER A 132 5.52 11.11 2.57
C SER A 132 5.74 9.74 3.18
N TYR A 133 5.11 8.75 2.58
CA TYR A 133 5.08 7.38 3.07
C TYR A 133 5.26 6.38 1.94
N THR A 134 5.68 5.19 2.30
CA THR A 134 5.76 4.04 1.39
C THR A 134 4.92 2.89 1.93
N LEU A 135 3.94 2.47 1.15
CA LEU A 135 3.32 1.16 1.26
C LEU A 135 4.17 0.19 0.45
N GLN A 136 4.77 -0.79 1.09
CA GLN A 136 5.59 -1.79 0.42
C GLN A 136 4.92 -3.16 0.47
N ILE A 137 4.84 -3.79 -0.69
CA ILE A 137 4.32 -5.14 -0.86
C ILE A 137 5.48 -6.05 -1.25
N LYS A 138 5.60 -7.20 -0.59
CA LYS A 138 6.53 -8.24 -0.97
C LYS A 138 5.86 -9.59 -1.11
N GLY A 139 6.45 -10.45 -1.91
CA GLY A 139 6.01 -11.83 -2.07
C GLY A 139 7.01 -12.60 -2.92
N THR A 140 6.70 -13.86 -3.19
CA THR A 140 7.45 -14.72 -4.08
C THR A 140 6.52 -15.24 -5.17
N VAL A 141 6.94 -15.12 -6.42
CA VAL A 141 6.18 -15.65 -7.56
C VAL A 141 6.27 -17.17 -7.54
N ALA A 142 5.15 -17.85 -7.37
CA ALA A 142 5.10 -19.31 -7.22
C ALA A 142 4.48 -20.02 -8.43
N GLY A 143 3.58 -19.36 -9.17
CA GLY A 143 2.91 -19.95 -10.33
C GLY A 143 3.85 -20.11 -11.52
N GLN A 144 3.72 -21.21 -12.26
CA GLN A 144 4.49 -21.47 -13.48
C GLN A 144 4.20 -20.47 -14.61
N SER A 145 3.01 -19.91 -14.63
CA SER A 145 2.59 -18.83 -15.53
C SER A 145 2.72 -17.44 -14.89
N GLY A 146 3.40 -17.34 -13.73
CA GLY A 146 3.55 -16.10 -13.00
C GLY A 146 2.56 -15.93 -11.86
N GLY A 147 2.22 -14.69 -11.55
CA GLY A 147 1.27 -14.36 -10.48
C GLY A 147 0.87 -12.89 -10.54
N SER A 148 -0.13 -12.51 -9.75
CA SER A 148 -0.53 -11.12 -9.63
C SER A 148 -1.13 -10.84 -8.26
N TYR A 149 -1.09 -9.58 -7.86
CA TYR A 149 -1.85 -9.08 -6.72
C TYR A 149 -2.49 -7.73 -7.06
N ALA A 150 -3.54 -7.41 -6.35
CA ALA A 150 -4.18 -6.11 -6.38
C ALA A 150 -4.53 -5.68 -4.95
N GLY A 151 -4.58 -4.39 -4.72
CA GLY A 151 -4.94 -3.84 -3.43
C GLY A 151 -5.56 -2.46 -3.51
N VAL A 152 -6.08 -2.02 -2.37
CA VAL A 152 -6.65 -0.70 -2.18
C VAL A 152 -6.03 -0.08 -0.94
N LEU A 153 -5.50 1.12 -1.09
CA LEU A 153 -5.06 1.99 -0.01
C LEU A 153 -6.14 3.02 0.25
N ASN A 154 -6.76 2.97 1.42
CA ASN A 154 -7.75 3.95 1.84
C ASN A 154 -7.08 4.99 2.73
N ILE A 155 -7.34 6.26 2.44
CA ILE A 155 -6.84 7.40 3.21
C ILE A 155 -8.05 8.23 3.63
N ALA A 156 -8.19 8.43 4.95
CA ALA A 156 -9.29 9.19 5.53
C ALA A 156 -8.80 10.47 6.21
N SER A 157 -9.65 11.48 6.25
CA SER A 157 -9.41 12.70 7.02
C SER A 157 -9.30 12.38 8.51
N PRO A 158 -8.57 13.19 9.29
CA PRO A 158 -8.58 13.07 10.73
C PRO A 158 -10.03 13.17 11.24
N VAL A 159 -10.44 12.26 12.09
CA VAL A 159 -11.71 12.38 12.81
C VAL A 159 -11.47 13.35 13.95
N PRO A 160 -12.25 14.46 14.09
CA PRO A 160 -12.15 15.33 15.24
C PRO A 160 -12.33 14.52 16.53
N GLU A 161 -11.40 14.66 17.47
CA GLU A 161 -11.43 13.91 18.71
C GLU A 161 -12.69 14.29 19.54
N PRO A 162 -13.25 13.36 20.33
CA PRO A 162 -14.42 13.64 21.19
C PRO A 162 -14.21 14.87 22.08
N GLU A 163 -12.98 15.16 22.47
CA GLU A 163 -12.59 16.33 23.26
C GLU A 163 -12.89 17.65 22.52
N SER A 164 -12.72 17.69 21.20
CA SER A 164 -13.06 18.87 20.39
C SER A 164 -14.56 19.18 20.44
N TYR A 165 -15.39 18.16 20.40
CA TYR A 165 -16.84 18.33 20.57
C TYR A 165 -17.21 18.75 22.01
N ALA A 166 -16.54 18.16 23.00
CA ALA A 166 -16.75 18.53 24.39
C ALA A 166 -16.39 20.01 24.67
N MET A 167 -15.25 20.46 24.12
CA MET A 167 -14.83 21.87 24.21
C MET A 167 -15.79 22.81 23.48
N LEU A 168 -16.31 22.43 22.32
CA LEU A 168 -17.32 23.20 21.60
C LEU A 168 -18.60 23.36 22.43
N ILE A 169 -19.11 22.25 22.99
CA ILE A 169 -20.31 22.27 23.85
C ILE A 169 -20.07 23.07 25.10
N ALA A 170 -18.92 22.93 25.75
CA ALA A 170 -18.54 23.72 26.91
C ALA A 170 -18.49 25.23 26.58
N GLY A 171 -17.89 25.61 25.46
CA GLY A 171 -17.82 26.98 24.98
C GLY A 171 -19.22 27.58 24.72
N LEU A 172 -20.10 26.83 24.05
CA LEU A 172 -21.48 27.23 23.80
C LEU A 172 -22.26 27.37 25.12
N GLY A 173 -22.02 26.50 26.09
CA GLY A 173 -22.62 26.57 27.42
C GLY A 173 -22.23 27.83 28.16
N VAL A 174 -20.95 28.22 28.14
CA VAL A 174 -20.46 29.48 28.74
C VAL A 174 -21.09 30.71 28.09
N ILE A 175 -21.16 30.75 26.75
CA ILE A 175 -21.78 31.82 25.98
C ILE A 175 -23.27 31.95 26.37
N GLY A 176 -24.00 30.84 26.39
CA GLY A 176 -25.41 30.79 26.77
C GLY A 176 -25.66 31.28 28.19
N ALA A 177 -24.82 30.89 29.15
CA ALA A 177 -24.91 31.33 30.54
C ALA A 177 -24.66 32.84 30.69
N THR A 178 -23.68 33.40 29.97
CA THR A 178 -23.37 34.83 30.01
C THR A 178 -24.45 35.66 29.34
N ALA A 179 -25.03 35.20 28.22
CA ALA A 179 -26.14 35.84 27.53
C ALA A 179 -27.40 35.91 28.45
N LYS A 180 -27.74 34.78 29.09
CA LYS A 180 -28.87 34.73 30.05
C LYS A 180 -28.69 35.72 31.19
N ARG A 181 -27.49 35.84 31.76
CA ARG A 181 -27.21 36.82 32.84
C ARG A 181 -27.41 38.28 32.41
N ARG A 182 -27.12 38.62 31.16
CA ARG A 182 -27.34 39.98 30.62
C ARG A 182 -28.82 40.28 30.46
N ILE A 183 -29.60 39.36 29.97
CA ILE A 183 -31.06 39.51 29.79
C ILE A 183 -31.74 39.74 31.15
N ILE A 184 -31.39 39.00 32.19
CA ILE A 184 -31.97 39.11 33.54
C ILE A 184 -31.63 40.46 34.21
N LYS A 185 -30.51 41.10 33.85
CA LYS A 185 -30.13 42.41 34.41
C LYS A 185 -30.80 43.61 33.71
N GLN A 186 -31.46 43.38 32.58
CA GLN A 186 -32.15 44.41 31.78
C GLN A 186 -33.68 44.38 31.95
N ALA A 187 -34.21 43.36 32.64
CA ALA A 187 -35.61 43.25 33.05
C ALA A 187 -35.76 43.69 34.51
#